data_56dcaedb2ce0886d2854dc6f9a6abdd5
#
_entry.id   56dcaedb2ce0886d2854dc6f9a6abdd5
#
_cell.length_a   1.000
_cell.length_b   1.000
_cell.length_c   1.000
_cell.angle_alpha   90.00
_cell.angle_beta   90.00
_cell.angle_gamma   90.00
#
_symmetry.space_group_name_H-M   'P 1'
#
loop_
_entity.id
_entity.type
_entity.pdbx_description
1 polymer ?
#
loop_
_entity_poly.entity_id
_entity_poly.type
_entity_poly.pdbx_seq_one_letter_code
_entity_poly.pdbx_strand_id
1 'polypeptide(L)'
;RHRERGLFRPRCIFVPPEPGIPMTTTHQSIRNIAIIAHVDHGKTTLVDKLLQQAGTFAKHQHIVERVMDSGDIEKERGITILAKNTAVDYHGVHINIVDTPGHADFGGEVERILRMVDGFVLLVDAAEGPMPQTRFVTRKALALGLQPIVAINKIDRSDAEPLRLHDEVLGLFIDLEATHEQLDAPFLYTSSRAGTATPGVAC
;
A
#
# COMPACT_ATOMS: atom_id res chain seq x y z
N ARG A 1 41.54 35.62 56.13
CA ARG A 1 40.47 36.32 55.39
C ARG A 1 40.11 35.45 54.20
N HIS A 2 39.12 34.55 54.37
CA HIS A 2 38.55 33.74 53.29
C HIS A 2 37.40 34.54 52.67
N ARG A 3 37.47 34.74 51.35
CA ARG A 3 36.39 35.26 50.55
C ARG A 3 35.57 34.04 50.04
N GLU A 4 34.36 33.88 50.53
CA GLU A 4 33.37 32.98 50.00
C GLU A 4 32.89 33.49 48.63
N ARG A 5 33.09 32.66 47.57
CA ARG A 5 32.51 32.88 46.27
C ARG A 5 31.08 32.34 46.25
N GLY A 6 30.11 33.25 46.26
CA GLY A 6 28.71 32.90 46.12
C GLY A 6 28.40 32.17 44.84
N LEU A 7 27.89 30.95 44.92
CA LEU A 7 27.33 30.21 43.81
C LEU A 7 26.04 30.90 43.36
N PHE A 8 26.10 31.45 42.15
CA PHE A 8 24.91 31.95 41.46
C PHE A 8 24.10 30.73 40.97
N ARG A 9 22.99 30.40 41.66
CA ARG A 9 22.01 29.43 41.25
C ARG A 9 21.04 30.13 40.28
N PRO A 10 20.91 29.67 38.98
CA PRO A 10 19.86 30.19 38.12
C PRO A 10 18.50 29.80 38.69
N ARG A 11 17.65 30.77 39.02
CA ARG A 11 16.24 30.55 39.30
C ARG A 11 15.55 30.12 38.03
N CYS A 12 15.13 28.87 37.97
CA CYS A 12 14.17 28.44 36.96
C CYS A 12 12.90 29.27 37.14
N ILE A 13 12.65 30.20 36.24
CA ILE A 13 11.36 30.86 36.14
C ILE A 13 10.39 29.86 35.57
N PHE A 14 9.50 29.35 36.42
CA PHE A 14 8.36 28.56 35.98
C PHE A 14 7.40 29.53 35.29
N VAL A 15 7.36 29.49 33.95
CA VAL A 15 6.33 30.14 33.14
C VAL A 15 5.16 29.15 33.08
N PRO A 16 4.02 29.45 33.69
CA PRO A 16 2.85 28.59 33.54
C PRO A 16 2.42 28.59 32.08
N PRO A 17 1.99 27.44 31.52
CA PRO A 17 1.48 27.38 30.16
C PRO A 17 0.25 28.28 30.03
N GLU A 18 0.20 29.07 28.98
CA GLU A 18 -0.96 29.91 28.65
C GLU A 18 -2.23 29.04 28.56
N PRO A 19 -3.34 29.42 29.17
CA PRO A 19 -4.60 28.70 29.04
C PRO A 19 -5.20 29.02 27.65
N GLY A 20 -5.20 28.03 26.71
CA GLY A 20 -6.05 28.22 25.55
C GLY A 20 -5.63 27.65 24.22
N ILE A 21 -4.70 26.71 24.13
CA ILE A 21 -4.58 25.92 22.90
C ILE A 21 -5.08 24.50 23.24
N PRO A 22 -6.29 24.10 22.79
CA PRO A 22 -6.66 22.71 22.88
C PRO A 22 -5.68 21.94 21.97
N MET A 23 -4.71 21.24 22.55
CA MET A 23 -3.97 20.19 21.87
C MET A 23 -4.94 19.03 21.62
N THR A 24 -5.85 19.22 20.68
CA THR A 24 -6.49 18.09 20.01
C THR A 24 -5.42 17.44 19.12
N THR A 25 -4.56 16.64 19.71
CA THR A 25 -3.85 15.61 18.97
C THR A 25 -4.93 14.63 18.48
N THR A 26 -5.57 14.96 17.39
CA THR A 26 -6.26 13.97 16.58
C THR A 26 -5.17 13.01 16.13
N HIS A 27 -5.04 11.88 16.85
CA HIS A 27 -4.22 10.77 16.40
C HIS A 27 -4.86 10.29 15.09
N GLN A 28 -4.35 10.82 13.98
CA GLN A 28 -4.71 10.33 12.65
C GLN A 28 -4.29 8.87 12.62
N SER A 29 -5.24 7.97 12.39
CA SER A 29 -4.89 6.56 12.29
C SER A 29 -4.09 6.36 10.99
N ILE A 30 -2.86 5.87 11.12
CA ILE A 30 -1.97 5.61 9.99
C ILE A 30 -2.07 4.12 9.65
N ARG A 31 -2.11 3.81 8.36
CA ARG A 31 -2.03 2.46 7.82
C ARG A 31 -0.98 2.43 6.72
N ASN A 32 -0.08 1.47 6.78
CA ASN A 32 0.93 1.25 5.76
C ASN A 32 0.58 -0.02 5.01
N ILE A 33 0.40 0.07 3.70
CA ILE A 33 0.05 -1.07 2.86
C ILE A 33 1.05 -1.24 1.72
N ALA A 34 1.45 -2.47 1.42
CA ALA A 34 2.22 -2.79 0.23
C ALA A 34 1.29 -3.25 -0.89
N ILE A 35 1.63 -2.96 -2.14
CA ILE A 35 0.94 -3.53 -3.31
C ILE A 35 1.86 -4.54 -3.98
N ILE A 36 1.46 -5.80 -3.98
CA ILE A 36 2.13 -6.91 -4.64
C ILE A 36 1.40 -7.20 -5.94
N ALA A 37 2.08 -7.03 -7.07
CA ALA A 37 1.50 -7.27 -8.39
C ALA A 37 2.57 -7.76 -9.36
N HIS A 38 2.15 -8.53 -10.37
CA HIS A 38 3.00 -8.78 -11.53
C HIS A 38 3.02 -7.55 -12.46
N VAL A 39 4.02 -7.51 -13.33
CA VAL A 39 4.09 -6.51 -14.41
C VAL A 39 2.79 -6.58 -15.22
N ASP A 40 2.27 -5.45 -15.65
CA ASP A 40 1.03 -5.30 -16.42
C ASP A 40 -0.29 -5.74 -15.75
N HIS A 41 -0.29 -6.20 -14.50
CA HIS A 41 -1.54 -6.49 -13.75
C HIS A 41 -2.34 -5.22 -13.38
N GLY A 42 -1.81 -4.02 -13.69
CA GLY A 42 -2.51 -2.74 -13.52
C GLY A 42 -2.24 -2.05 -12.18
N LYS A 43 -1.09 -2.33 -11.55
CA LYS A 43 -0.68 -1.72 -10.28
C LYS A 43 -0.69 -0.20 -10.33
N THR A 44 0.04 0.40 -11.29
CA THR A 44 0.12 1.86 -11.47
C THR A 44 -1.26 2.47 -11.71
N THR A 45 -2.08 1.84 -12.57
CA THR A 45 -3.43 2.29 -12.87
C THR A 45 -4.33 2.27 -11.64
N LEU A 46 -4.21 1.23 -10.79
CA LEU A 46 -4.96 1.13 -9.54
C LEU A 46 -4.59 2.28 -8.60
N VAL A 47 -3.29 2.51 -8.39
CA VAL A 47 -2.82 3.58 -7.49
C VAL A 47 -3.24 4.96 -7.99
N ASP A 48 -3.11 5.22 -9.30
CA ASP A 48 -3.56 6.47 -9.90
C ASP A 48 -5.07 6.71 -9.66
N LYS A 49 -5.90 5.66 -9.78
CA LYS A 49 -7.34 5.75 -9.51
C LYS A 49 -7.67 5.98 -8.04
N LEU A 50 -6.95 5.31 -7.14
CA LEU A 50 -7.10 5.55 -5.70
C LEU A 50 -6.77 7.01 -5.34
N LEU A 51 -5.67 7.55 -5.87
CA LEU A 51 -5.29 8.95 -5.68
C LEU A 51 -6.32 9.93 -6.24
N GLN A 52 -6.88 9.65 -7.42
CA GLN A 52 -7.93 10.45 -8.03
C GLN A 52 -9.20 10.48 -7.18
N GLN A 53 -9.64 9.32 -6.70
CA GLN A 53 -10.88 9.18 -5.91
C GLN A 53 -10.74 9.76 -4.50
N ALA A 54 -9.55 9.68 -3.91
CA ALA A 54 -9.26 10.29 -2.60
C ALA A 54 -9.17 11.82 -2.64
N GLY A 55 -9.20 12.42 -3.83
CA GLY A 55 -9.12 13.89 -3.99
C GLY A 55 -7.75 14.47 -3.68
N THR A 56 -6.70 13.65 -3.66
CA THR A 56 -5.32 14.07 -3.37
C THR A 56 -4.79 15.02 -4.46
N PHE A 57 -5.37 14.98 -5.66
CA PHE A 57 -5.04 15.91 -6.72
C PHE A 57 -6.01 17.11 -6.70
N ALA A 58 -5.46 18.33 -6.60
CA ALA A 58 -6.24 19.54 -6.76
C ALA A 58 -6.91 19.54 -8.16
N LYS A 59 -8.17 20.01 -8.25
CA LYS A 59 -9.04 19.97 -9.44
C LYS A 59 -8.44 20.57 -10.73
N HIS A 60 -7.26 21.16 -10.66
CA HIS A 60 -6.59 21.86 -11.77
C HIS A 60 -5.17 21.37 -12.10
N GLN A 61 -4.68 20.32 -11.42
CA GLN A 61 -3.42 19.70 -11.85
C GLN A 61 -3.73 18.73 -12.98
N HIS A 62 -3.11 18.93 -14.15
CA HIS A 62 -3.04 17.91 -15.18
C HIS A 62 -2.43 16.66 -14.55
N ILE A 63 -3.23 15.63 -14.42
CA ILE A 63 -2.82 14.34 -13.91
C ILE A 63 -1.83 13.78 -14.92
N VAL A 64 -0.55 13.76 -14.55
CA VAL A 64 0.44 13.01 -15.32
C VAL A 64 0.08 11.54 -15.10
N GLU A 65 -0.44 10.89 -16.12
CA GLU A 65 -0.65 9.43 -16.10
C GLU A 65 0.63 8.76 -15.61
N ARG A 66 0.51 7.74 -14.73
CA ARG A 66 1.63 7.01 -14.10
C ARG A 66 2.44 7.84 -13.09
N VAL A 67 1.75 8.43 -12.11
CA VAL A 67 2.41 9.17 -11.02
C VAL A 67 3.50 8.35 -10.33
N MET A 68 3.32 7.04 -10.22
CA MET A 68 4.28 6.14 -9.59
C MET A 68 5.48 5.80 -10.50
N ASP A 69 5.35 5.88 -11.81
CA ASP A 69 6.41 5.55 -12.78
C ASP A 69 7.07 6.83 -13.32
N SER A 70 7.73 7.61 -12.45
CA SER A 70 8.30 8.91 -12.80
C SER A 70 9.71 8.85 -13.41
N GLY A 71 10.40 7.71 -13.34
CA GLY A 71 11.72 7.50 -13.94
C GLY A 71 11.65 7.32 -15.46
N ASP A 72 12.60 7.84 -16.21
CA ASP A 72 12.61 7.72 -17.69
C ASP A 72 12.66 6.25 -18.14
N ILE A 73 13.44 5.41 -17.46
CA ILE A 73 13.55 3.97 -17.74
C ILE A 73 12.25 3.23 -17.35
N GLU A 74 11.60 3.64 -16.26
CA GLU A 74 10.32 3.08 -15.82
C GLU A 74 9.21 3.38 -16.82
N LYS A 75 9.18 4.61 -17.37
CA LYS A 75 8.22 5.02 -18.42
C LYS A 75 8.44 4.27 -19.72
N GLU A 76 9.71 4.08 -20.12
CA GLU A 76 10.07 3.40 -21.35
C GLU A 76 9.72 1.91 -21.30
N ARG A 77 10.00 1.26 -20.16
CA ARG A 77 9.81 -0.18 -19.97
C ARG A 77 8.46 -0.55 -19.36
N GLY A 78 7.70 0.41 -18.81
CA GLY A 78 6.42 0.16 -18.16
C GLY A 78 6.52 -0.62 -16.85
N ILE A 79 7.69 -0.64 -16.20
CA ILE A 79 7.95 -1.38 -14.96
C ILE A 79 8.39 -0.45 -13.83
N THR A 80 7.96 -0.73 -12.61
CA THR A 80 8.45 -0.04 -11.40
C THR A 80 9.79 -0.65 -10.99
N ILE A 81 10.84 0.18 -10.92
CA ILE A 81 12.19 -0.25 -10.54
C ILE A 81 12.49 0.11 -9.08
N LEU A 82 12.08 1.30 -8.64
CA LEU A 82 12.30 1.77 -7.28
C LEU A 82 11.01 1.73 -6.47
N ALA A 83 11.11 1.29 -5.22
CA ALA A 83 10.01 1.41 -4.27
C ALA A 83 9.63 2.87 -4.08
N LYS A 84 8.36 3.19 -4.27
CA LYS A 84 7.82 4.54 -4.11
C LYS A 84 6.74 4.55 -3.06
N ASN A 85 6.70 5.61 -2.28
CA ASN A 85 5.69 5.82 -1.26
C ASN A 85 4.71 6.87 -1.75
N THR A 86 3.44 6.56 -1.67
CA THR A 86 2.35 7.50 -1.95
C THR A 86 1.38 7.47 -0.79
N ALA A 87 0.86 8.61 -0.38
CA ALA A 87 -0.08 8.70 0.72
C ALA A 87 -1.46 9.15 0.24
N VAL A 88 -2.49 8.57 0.85
CA VAL A 88 -3.90 8.88 0.59
C VAL A 88 -4.60 9.12 1.92
N ASP A 89 -5.31 10.24 2.03
CA ASP A 89 -6.18 10.53 3.18
C ASP A 89 -7.61 10.13 2.85
N TYR A 90 -8.16 9.17 3.59
CA TYR A 90 -9.52 8.69 3.39
C TYR A 90 -10.27 8.56 4.71
N HIS A 91 -11.37 9.29 4.85
CA HIS A 91 -12.20 9.31 6.07
C HIS A 91 -11.43 9.48 7.39
N GLY A 92 -10.39 10.32 7.39
CA GLY A 92 -9.58 10.59 8.58
C GLY A 92 -8.49 9.54 8.86
N VAL A 93 -8.32 8.56 7.98
CA VAL A 93 -7.23 7.58 8.01
C VAL A 93 -6.17 7.97 6.98
N HIS A 94 -4.92 8.04 7.42
CA HIS A 94 -3.77 8.26 6.53
C HIS A 94 -3.21 6.93 6.05
N ILE A 95 -3.35 6.65 4.77
CA ILE A 95 -2.93 5.38 4.16
C ILE A 95 -1.68 5.62 3.33
N ASN A 96 -0.56 5.08 3.78
CA ASN A 96 0.68 5.04 3.01
C ASN A 96 0.67 3.81 2.12
N ILE A 97 0.75 4.02 0.83
CA ILE A 97 0.86 2.97 -0.18
C ILE A 97 2.33 2.86 -0.58
N VAL A 98 2.92 1.71 -0.29
CA VAL A 98 4.29 1.39 -0.68
C VAL A 98 4.26 0.50 -1.90
N ASP A 99 4.76 1.01 -3.00
CA ASP A 99 4.87 0.25 -4.24
C ASP A 99 6.04 -0.73 -4.15
N THR A 100 5.80 -2.01 -4.41
CA THR A 100 6.85 -3.03 -4.43
C THR A 100 7.37 -3.22 -5.86
N PRO A 101 8.70 -3.32 -6.04
CA PRO A 101 9.27 -3.72 -7.32
C PRO A 101 8.70 -5.06 -7.78
N GLY A 102 8.24 -5.12 -9.03
CA GLY A 102 7.61 -6.33 -9.59
C GLY A 102 8.59 -7.42 -9.99
N HIS A 103 9.91 -7.20 -9.90
CA HIS A 103 10.92 -8.13 -10.40
C HIS A 103 11.57 -8.95 -9.27
N ALA A 104 11.83 -10.25 -9.52
CA ALA A 104 12.43 -11.18 -8.55
C ALA A 104 13.84 -10.79 -8.08
N ASP A 105 14.55 -9.97 -8.83
CA ASP A 105 15.93 -9.54 -8.55
C ASP A 105 16.04 -8.62 -7.33
N PHE A 106 14.91 -8.02 -6.88
CA PHE A 106 14.85 -7.10 -5.76
C PHE A 106 14.40 -7.73 -4.43
N GLY A 107 14.63 -9.04 -4.24
CA GLY A 107 14.15 -9.79 -3.07
C GLY A 107 14.52 -9.20 -1.71
N GLY A 108 15.67 -8.55 -1.57
CA GLY A 108 16.09 -7.90 -0.32
C GLY A 108 15.35 -6.59 -0.05
N GLU A 109 15.04 -5.83 -1.08
CA GLU A 109 14.28 -4.57 -0.97
C GLU A 109 12.81 -4.86 -0.65
N VAL A 110 12.22 -5.84 -1.31
CA VAL A 110 10.87 -6.31 -1.03
C VAL A 110 10.71 -6.74 0.43
N GLU A 111 11.66 -7.49 0.99
CA GLU A 111 11.59 -7.92 2.38
C GLU A 111 11.67 -6.74 3.37
N ARG A 112 12.47 -5.72 3.08
CA ARG A 112 12.52 -4.50 3.90
C ARG A 112 11.18 -3.77 3.89
N ILE A 113 10.55 -3.64 2.72
CA ILE A 113 9.24 -3.01 2.56
C ILE A 113 8.19 -3.77 3.36
N LEU A 114 8.13 -5.09 3.20
CA LEU A 114 7.16 -5.95 3.88
C LEU A 114 7.26 -5.87 5.42
N ARG A 115 8.44 -5.59 5.98
CA ARG A 115 8.61 -5.36 7.43
C ARG A 115 8.09 -4.02 7.93
N MET A 116 7.78 -3.08 7.04
CA MET A 116 7.34 -1.72 7.39
C MET A 116 5.84 -1.49 7.18
N VAL A 117 5.11 -2.51 6.71
CA VAL A 117 3.69 -2.38 6.39
C VAL A 117 2.82 -3.21 7.32
N ASP A 118 1.57 -2.80 7.46
CA ASP A 118 0.56 -3.44 8.32
C ASP A 118 -0.18 -4.57 7.59
N GLY A 119 -0.20 -4.52 6.25
CA GLY A 119 -0.85 -5.49 5.38
C GLY A 119 -0.45 -5.28 3.92
N PHE A 120 -0.99 -6.10 3.04
CA PHE A 120 -0.70 -5.97 1.61
C PHE A 120 -1.92 -6.22 0.73
N VAL A 121 -1.91 -5.58 -0.43
CA VAL A 121 -2.87 -5.84 -1.50
C VAL A 121 -2.20 -6.75 -2.52
N LEU A 122 -2.76 -7.94 -2.74
CA LEU A 122 -2.37 -8.84 -3.81
C LEU A 122 -3.22 -8.54 -5.04
N LEU A 123 -2.61 -7.92 -6.05
CA LEU A 123 -3.27 -7.57 -7.30
C LEU A 123 -3.01 -8.64 -8.36
N VAL A 124 -4.07 -9.25 -8.86
CA VAL A 124 -4.02 -10.34 -9.86
C VAL A 124 -4.87 -9.96 -11.06
N ASP A 125 -4.36 -10.21 -12.27
CA ASP A 125 -5.13 -10.05 -13.51
C ASP A 125 -6.19 -11.16 -13.62
N ALA A 126 -7.43 -10.79 -13.95
CA ALA A 126 -8.57 -11.71 -14.04
C ALA A 126 -8.47 -12.75 -15.18
N ALA A 127 -7.54 -12.60 -16.09
CA ALA A 127 -7.30 -13.56 -17.18
C ALA A 127 -6.03 -14.41 -16.93
N GLU A 128 -4.95 -13.80 -16.41
CA GLU A 128 -3.63 -14.42 -16.31
C GLU A 128 -3.40 -15.18 -15.01
N GLY A 129 -3.99 -14.72 -13.91
CA GLY A 129 -3.81 -15.33 -12.60
C GLY A 129 -2.50 -14.98 -11.88
N PRO A 130 -2.21 -15.66 -10.75
CA PRO A 130 -1.03 -15.39 -9.94
C PRO A 130 0.24 -15.93 -10.60
N MET A 131 1.18 -15.04 -10.93
CA MET A 131 2.45 -15.37 -11.59
C MET A 131 3.52 -15.86 -10.57
N PRO A 132 4.55 -16.60 -11.02
CA PRO A 132 5.58 -17.16 -10.12
C PRO A 132 6.29 -16.12 -9.24
N GLN A 133 6.54 -14.92 -9.78
CA GLN A 133 7.17 -13.82 -9.03
C GLN A 133 6.27 -13.32 -7.91
N THR A 134 4.99 -13.15 -8.20
CA THR A 134 3.95 -12.78 -7.22
C THR A 134 3.87 -13.83 -6.11
N ARG A 135 3.92 -15.12 -6.45
CA ARG A 135 3.95 -16.23 -5.49
C ARG A 135 5.11 -16.14 -4.50
N PHE A 136 6.31 -15.78 -4.98
CA PHE A 136 7.48 -15.63 -4.12
C PHE A 136 7.32 -14.48 -3.11
N VAL A 137 6.86 -13.32 -3.55
CA VAL A 137 6.66 -12.15 -2.68
C VAL A 137 5.51 -12.40 -1.69
N THR A 138 4.41 -13.00 -2.15
CA THR A 138 3.26 -13.37 -1.32
C THR A 138 3.66 -14.34 -0.21
N ARG A 139 4.49 -15.35 -0.50
CA ARG A 139 5.05 -16.27 0.52
C ARG A 139 5.75 -15.51 1.64
N LYS A 140 6.61 -14.54 1.29
CA LYS A 140 7.34 -13.74 2.28
C LYS A 140 6.39 -12.88 3.11
N ALA A 141 5.38 -12.27 2.49
CA ALA A 141 4.39 -11.46 3.18
C ALA A 141 3.55 -12.27 4.18
N LEU A 142 3.07 -13.45 3.77
CA LEU A 142 2.33 -14.37 4.62
C LEU A 142 3.17 -14.89 5.79
N ALA A 143 4.44 -15.25 5.54
CA ALA A 143 5.38 -15.70 6.57
C ALA A 143 5.69 -14.61 7.62
N LEU A 144 5.58 -13.34 7.28
CA LEU A 144 5.69 -12.21 8.21
C LEU A 144 4.40 -11.94 8.99
N GLY A 145 3.34 -12.71 8.76
CA GLY A 145 2.04 -12.54 9.41
C GLY A 145 1.21 -11.37 8.88
N LEU A 146 1.55 -10.81 7.71
CA LEU A 146 0.80 -9.71 7.13
C LEU A 146 -0.58 -10.17 6.65
N GLN A 147 -1.57 -9.29 6.84
CA GLN A 147 -2.94 -9.55 6.38
C GLN A 147 -3.10 -9.18 4.91
N PRO A 148 -3.59 -10.12 4.06
CA PRO A 148 -3.84 -9.88 2.65
C PRO A 148 -5.20 -9.23 2.39
N ILE A 149 -5.26 -8.43 1.34
CA ILE A 149 -6.47 -8.06 0.61
C ILE A 149 -6.24 -8.50 -0.83
N VAL A 150 -7.13 -9.29 -1.39
CA VAL A 150 -6.99 -9.75 -2.78
C VAL A 150 -7.81 -8.86 -3.71
N ALA A 151 -7.16 -8.33 -4.75
CA ALA A 151 -7.83 -7.55 -5.80
C ALA A 151 -7.67 -8.25 -7.15
N ILE A 152 -8.74 -8.86 -7.63
CA ILE A 152 -8.81 -9.46 -8.98
C ILE A 152 -9.18 -8.33 -9.95
N ASN A 153 -8.21 -7.92 -10.74
CA ASN A 153 -8.29 -6.74 -11.60
C ASN A 153 -8.58 -7.09 -13.06
N LYS A 154 -9.01 -6.08 -13.80
CA LYS A 154 -9.35 -6.17 -15.23
C LYS A 154 -10.54 -7.11 -15.51
N ILE A 155 -11.52 -7.14 -14.61
CA ILE A 155 -12.76 -7.91 -14.80
C ILE A 155 -13.60 -7.42 -16.00
N ASP A 156 -13.28 -6.28 -16.57
CA ASP A 156 -13.86 -5.71 -17.79
C ASP A 156 -13.35 -6.33 -19.09
N ARG A 157 -12.35 -7.20 -19.03
CA ARG A 157 -11.85 -7.93 -20.20
C ARG A 157 -12.81 -9.05 -20.60
N SER A 158 -12.91 -9.32 -21.89
CA SER A 158 -13.75 -10.40 -22.44
C SER A 158 -13.26 -11.81 -22.09
N ASP A 159 -11.97 -11.94 -21.78
CA ASP A 159 -11.30 -13.18 -21.38
C ASP A 159 -11.10 -13.31 -19.87
N ALA A 160 -11.74 -12.45 -19.06
CA ALA A 160 -11.68 -12.48 -17.62
C ALA A 160 -12.46 -13.67 -17.04
N GLU A 161 -11.83 -14.41 -16.12
CA GLU A 161 -12.42 -15.53 -15.40
C GLU A 161 -12.32 -15.34 -13.88
N PRO A 162 -12.98 -14.31 -13.31
CA PRO A 162 -12.74 -13.88 -11.93
C PRO A 162 -13.08 -14.96 -10.88
N LEU A 163 -14.06 -15.83 -11.12
CA LEU A 163 -14.40 -16.91 -10.20
C LEU A 163 -13.33 -18.01 -10.18
N ARG A 164 -12.81 -18.40 -11.35
CA ARG A 164 -11.70 -19.35 -11.45
C ARG A 164 -10.47 -18.81 -10.71
N LEU A 165 -10.17 -17.53 -10.89
CA LEU A 165 -9.03 -16.88 -10.26
C LEU A 165 -9.18 -16.72 -8.75
N HIS A 166 -10.42 -16.57 -8.25
CA HIS A 166 -10.69 -16.60 -6.82
C HIS A 166 -10.21 -17.93 -6.20
N ASP A 167 -10.66 -19.06 -6.79
CA ASP A 167 -10.28 -20.39 -6.31
C ASP A 167 -8.77 -20.65 -6.46
N GLU A 168 -8.16 -20.16 -7.55
CA GLU A 168 -6.72 -20.29 -7.79
C GLU A 168 -5.89 -19.51 -6.76
N VAL A 169 -6.28 -18.29 -6.41
CA VAL A 169 -5.60 -17.49 -5.37
C VAL A 169 -5.80 -18.10 -3.99
N LEU A 170 -6.98 -18.63 -3.69
CA LEU A 170 -7.23 -19.34 -2.43
C LEU A 170 -6.36 -20.61 -2.34
N GLY A 171 -6.26 -21.38 -3.43
CA GLY A 171 -5.36 -22.51 -3.55
C GLY A 171 -3.90 -22.12 -3.35
N LEU A 172 -3.48 -20.98 -3.93
CA LEU A 172 -2.16 -20.42 -3.71
C LEU A 172 -1.88 -20.12 -2.23
N PHE A 173 -2.82 -19.54 -1.51
CA PHE A 173 -2.65 -19.25 -0.08
C PHE A 173 -2.54 -20.54 0.74
N ILE A 174 -3.32 -21.57 0.42
CA ILE A 174 -3.21 -22.89 1.04
C ILE A 174 -1.84 -23.51 0.78
N ASP A 175 -1.34 -23.48 -0.46
CA ASP A 175 -0.01 -23.97 -0.84
C ASP A 175 1.13 -23.22 -0.14
N LEU A 176 0.90 -21.98 0.23
CA LEU A 176 1.85 -21.13 0.94
C LEU A 176 1.72 -21.20 2.47
N GLU A 177 0.91 -22.14 2.98
CA GLU A 177 0.69 -22.37 4.41
C GLU A 177 0.15 -21.12 5.15
N ALA A 178 -0.74 -20.37 4.49
CA ALA A 178 -1.41 -19.22 5.09
C ALA A 178 -2.22 -19.62 6.33
N THR A 179 -2.27 -18.74 7.33
CA THR A 179 -3.08 -18.94 8.53
C THR A 179 -4.56 -18.83 8.21
N HIS A 180 -5.43 -19.34 9.10
CA HIS A 180 -6.90 -19.22 8.92
C HIS A 180 -7.35 -17.76 8.74
N GLU A 181 -6.76 -16.84 9.51
CA GLU A 181 -7.06 -15.41 9.39
C GLU A 181 -6.65 -14.83 8.03
N GLN A 182 -5.55 -15.33 7.45
CA GLN A 182 -5.09 -14.93 6.11
C GLN A 182 -5.93 -15.56 4.99
N LEU A 183 -6.50 -16.76 5.22
CA LEU A 183 -7.41 -17.40 4.28
C LEU A 183 -8.78 -16.70 4.23
N ASP A 184 -9.19 -16.04 5.31
CA ASP A 184 -10.41 -15.21 5.37
C ASP A 184 -10.21 -13.82 4.73
N ALA A 185 -9.18 -13.65 3.91
CA ALA A 185 -8.88 -12.41 3.22
C ALA A 185 -10.06 -11.90 2.38
N PRO A 186 -10.36 -10.59 2.41
CA PRO A 186 -11.39 -10.04 1.54
C PRO A 186 -10.94 -10.06 0.07
N PHE A 187 -11.83 -10.52 -0.81
CA PHE A 187 -11.67 -10.50 -2.25
C PHE A 187 -12.46 -9.35 -2.86
N LEU A 188 -11.79 -8.54 -3.65
CA LEU A 188 -12.35 -7.44 -4.41
C LEU A 188 -12.20 -7.70 -5.91
N TYR A 189 -13.26 -7.51 -6.64
CA TYR A 189 -13.26 -7.60 -8.10
C TYR A 189 -13.24 -6.20 -8.68
N THR A 190 -12.17 -5.88 -9.42
CA THR A 190 -11.85 -4.51 -9.77
C THR A 190 -11.66 -4.32 -11.27
N SER A 191 -12.05 -3.15 -11.77
CA SER A 191 -11.56 -2.58 -13.00
C SER A 191 -10.84 -1.29 -12.69
N SER A 192 -9.52 -1.35 -12.58
CA SER A 192 -8.70 -0.17 -12.32
C SER A 192 -8.87 0.88 -13.42
N ARG A 193 -9.11 0.46 -14.65
CA ARG A 193 -9.39 1.36 -15.78
C ARG A 193 -10.68 2.15 -15.59
N ALA A 194 -11.74 1.49 -15.19
CA ALA A 194 -13.04 2.11 -14.92
C ALA A 194 -13.08 2.83 -13.55
N GLY A 195 -12.17 2.46 -12.62
CA GLY A 195 -12.16 2.97 -11.24
C GLY A 195 -13.28 2.38 -10.39
N THR A 196 -13.64 1.11 -10.64
CA THR A 196 -14.70 0.41 -9.92
C THR A 196 -14.16 -0.80 -9.16
N ALA A 197 -14.76 -1.09 -8.01
CA ALA A 197 -14.46 -2.25 -7.19
C ALA A 197 -15.76 -2.77 -6.54
N THR A 198 -15.93 -4.10 -6.49
CA THR A 198 -17.05 -4.75 -5.83
C THR A 198 -16.56 -5.90 -4.94
N PRO A 199 -17.19 -6.17 -3.79
CA PRO A 199 -16.83 -7.29 -2.93
C PRO A 199 -17.35 -8.66 -3.43
N GLY A 200 -18.02 -8.67 -4.58
CA GLY A 200 -18.56 -9.88 -5.21
C GLY A 200 -18.59 -9.72 -6.72
N VAL A 201 -18.59 -10.83 -7.45
CA VAL A 201 -18.82 -10.81 -8.89
C VAL A 201 -20.28 -10.43 -9.09
N ALA A 202 -20.55 -9.26 -9.67
CA ALA A 202 -21.90 -8.93 -10.11
C ALA A 202 -22.29 -9.91 -11.25
N CYS A 203 -23.28 -10.75 -10.98
CA CYS A 203 -23.92 -11.58 -11.99
C CYS A 203 -24.74 -10.73 -12.94
#